data_96f2a9d9fc7ba430d52271a17b19f474
#
_entry.id   96f2a9d9fc7ba430d52271a17b19f474
#
_cell.length_a   1.000
_cell.length_b   1.000
_cell.length_c   1.000
_cell.angle_alpha   90.00
_cell.angle_beta   90.00
_cell.angle_gamma   90.00
#
_symmetry.space_group_name_H-M   'P 1'
#
loop_
_entity.id
_entity.type
_entity.pdbx_description
1 polymer ?
#
loop_
_entity_poly.entity_id
_entity_poly.type
_entity_poly.pdbx_seq_one_letter_code
_entity_poly.pdbx_strand_id
1 'polypeptide(L)'
;MRHDEAKIQSEIVKAYHAAGVFCHSVPNEAAGSNAVRQGQFVSMGLKPGVADLVAWLPEGIAYVEVKTPTGKQSPAQERFQARCVSYGVPYYVVRSVSDAMALIHAQTHEKAL
;
A
#
# COMPACT_ATOMS: atom_id res chain seq x y z
N MET A 1 -11.38 3.24 5.50
CA MET A 1 -10.09 3.18 6.25
C MET A 1 -10.27 3.76 7.62
N ARG A 2 -9.70 3.12 8.62
CA ARG A 2 -9.76 3.62 9.99
C ARG A 2 -8.94 4.89 10.12
N HIS A 3 -9.36 5.77 11.05
CA HIS A 3 -8.71 7.05 11.25
C HIS A 3 -7.20 6.91 11.54
N ASP A 4 -6.84 5.92 12.35
CA ASP A 4 -5.44 5.69 12.72
C ASP A 4 -4.60 5.25 11.52
N GLU A 5 -5.13 4.40 10.67
CA GLU A 5 -4.44 3.97 9.45
C GLU A 5 -4.28 5.14 8.49
N ALA A 6 -5.29 5.99 8.36
CA ALA A 6 -5.21 7.16 7.50
C ALA A 6 -4.11 8.12 7.96
N LYS A 7 -3.96 8.29 9.28
CA LYS A 7 -2.91 9.13 9.84
C LYS A 7 -1.52 8.56 9.54
N ILE A 8 -1.34 7.27 9.75
CA ILE A 8 -0.07 6.61 9.46
C ILE A 8 0.25 6.72 7.97
N GLN A 9 -0.73 6.47 7.12
CA GLN A 9 -0.54 6.57 5.67
C GLN A 9 -0.11 7.98 5.26
N SER A 10 -0.76 8.99 5.80
CA SER A 10 -0.42 10.38 5.50
C SER A 10 1.02 10.72 5.90
N GLU A 11 1.45 10.22 7.05
CA GLU A 11 2.81 10.43 7.51
C GLU A 11 3.84 9.70 6.64
N ILE A 12 3.50 8.50 6.17
CA ILE A 12 4.35 7.74 5.27
C ILE A 12 4.51 8.48 3.95
N VAL A 13 3.42 8.98 3.39
CA VAL A 13 3.47 9.72 2.12
C VAL A 13 4.39 10.93 2.25
N LYS A 14 4.28 11.68 3.35
CA LYS A 14 5.15 12.82 3.59
C LYS A 14 6.62 12.40 3.70
N ALA A 15 6.90 11.32 4.41
CA ALA A 15 8.26 10.83 4.58
C ALA A 15 8.85 10.35 3.26
N TYR A 16 8.08 9.65 2.44
CA TYR A 16 8.54 9.20 1.14
C TYR A 16 8.83 10.39 0.22
N HIS A 17 7.95 11.38 0.17
CA HIS A 17 8.18 12.57 -0.64
C HIS A 17 9.45 13.30 -0.18
N ALA A 18 9.65 13.43 1.12
CA ALA A 18 10.86 14.07 1.65
C ALA A 18 12.13 13.30 1.30
N ALA A 19 12.02 11.98 1.13
CA ALA A 19 13.15 11.12 0.76
C ALA A 19 13.31 11.00 -0.76
N GLY A 20 12.50 11.68 -1.54
CA GLY A 20 12.58 11.62 -2.99
C GLY A 20 11.94 10.38 -3.60
N VAL A 21 11.09 9.70 -2.85
CA VAL A 21 10.39 8.50 -3.33
C VAL A 21 8.99 8.89 -3.80
N PHE A 22 8.72 8.67 -5.07
CA PHE A 22 7.39 8.89 -5.61
C PHE A 22 6.44 7.81 -5.11
N CYS A 23 5.28 8.22 -4.61
CA CYS A 23 4.23 7.27 -4.22
C CYS A 23 2.87 7.90 -4.46
N HIS A 24 1.86 7.05 -4.60
CA HIS A 24 0.49 7.52 -4.74
C HIS A 24 -0.46 6.51 -4.11
N SER A 25 -1.63 6.98 -3.70
CA SER A 25 -2.66 6.11 -3.15
C SER A 25 -3.40 5.38 -4.26
N VAL A 26 -3.96 4.23 -3.88
CA VAL A 26 -4.83 3.44 -4.75
C VAL A 26 -6.20 3.39 -4.09
N PRO A 27 -7.23 3.99 -4.68
CA PRO A 27 -8.58 3.88 -4.12
C PRO A 27 -9.03 2.43 -4.21
N ASN A 28 -9.30 1.82 -3.07
CA ASN A 28 -9.82 0.46 -3.03
C ASN A 28 -11.17 0.36 -2.36
N GLU A 29 -11.71 1.50 -1.94
CA GLU A 29 -13.04 1.62 -1.41
C GLU A 29 -13.77 2.71 -2.16
N ALA A 30 -15.00 2.44 -2.56
CA ALA A 30 -15.86 3.47 -3.10
C ALA A 30 -16.49 4.19 -1.90
N ALA A 31 -15.66 4.88 -1.14
CA ALA A 31 -16.01 5.43 0.17
C ALA A 31 -17.27 6.26 0.11
N GLY A 32 -18.21 5.97 1.02
CA GLY A 32 -19.49 6.66 1.08
C GLY A 32 -20.38 6.42 -0.13
N SER A 33 -20.00 5.53 -1.01
CA SER A 33 -20.75 5.27 -2.22
C SER A 33 -21.89 4.30 -1.98
N ASN A 34 -22.95 4.47 -2.72
CA ASN A 34 -24.04 3.50 -2.75
C ASN A 34 -23.63 2.30 -3.61
N ALA A 35 -24.46 1.27 -3.62
CA ALA A 35 -24.17 0.04 -4.34
C ALA A 35 -23.97 0.26 -5.85
N VAL A 36 -24.71 1.20 -6.44
CA VAL A 36 -24.59 1.50 -7.87
C VAL A 36 -23.20 2.05 -8.18
N ARG A 37 -22.75 3.01 -7.39
CA ARG A 37 -21.43 3.61 -7.59
C ARG A 37 -20.31 2.59 -7.34
N GLN A 38 -20.46 1.73 -6.35
CA GLN A 38 -19.48 0.67 -6.11
C GLN A 38 -19.42 -0.28 -7.29
N GLY A 39 -20.57 -0.64 -7.85
CA GLY A 39 -20.62 -1.47 -9.04
C GLY A 39 -19.92 -0.84 -10.23
N GLN A 40 -20.09 0.48 -10.41
CA GLN A 40 -19.38 1.20 -11.46
C GLN A 40 -17.88 1.14 -11.28
N PHE A 41 -17.37 1.36 -10.07
CA PHE A 41 -15.94 1.29 -9.79
C PHE A 41 -15.38 -0.12 -10.03
N VAL A 42 -16.12 -1.14 -9.60
CA VAL A 42 -15.68 -2.52 -9.82
C VAL A 42 -15.61 -2.83 -11.32
N SER A 43 -16.61 -2.40 -12.10
CA SER A 43 -16.60 -2.64 -13.54
C SER A 43 -15.46 -1.89 -14.24
N MET A 44 -14.98 -0.81 -13.65
CA MET A 44 -13.86 -0.04 -14.16
C MET A 44 -12.50 -0.56 -13.68
N GLY A 45 -12.47 -1.66 -12.94
CA GLY A 45 -11.23 -2.28 -12.52
C GLY A 45 -10.88 -2.14 -11.05
N LEU A 46 -11.76 -1.55 -10.24
CA LEU A 46 -11.53 -1.52 -8.80
C LEU A 46 -11.54 -2.94 -8.25
N LYS A 47 -10.51 -3.30 -7.50
CA LYS A 47 -10.39 -4.62 -6.90
C LYS A 47 -10.38 -4.52 -5.38
N PRO A 48 -11.25 -5.25 -4.68
CA PRO A 48 -11.20 -5.28 -3.22
C PRO A 48 -9.84 -5.80 -2.73
N GLY A 49 -9.35 -5.20 -1.67
CA GLY A 49 -8.12 -5.66 -1.02
C GLY A 49 -6.82 -5.19 -1.63
N VAL A 50 -6.87 -4.37 -2.68
CA VAL A 50 -5.65 -3.78 -3.24
C VAL A 50 -4.97 -2.92 -2.17
N ALA A 51 -3.64 -2.93 -2.15
CA ALA A 51 -2.87 -2.18 -1.17
C ALA A 51 -3.15 -0.67 -1.24
N ASP A 52 -2.90 0.02 -0.14
CA ASP A 52 -3.20 1.45 0.00
C ASP A 52 -2.36 2.35 -0.88
N LEU A 53 -1.10 1.99 -1.08
CA LEU A 53 -0.14 2.82 -1.81
C LEU A 53 0.62 2.01 -2.84
N VAL A 54 1.06 2.72 -3.87
CA VAL A 54 2.10 2.25 -4.79
C VAL A 54 3.30 3.15 -4.57
N ALA A 55 4.47 2.58 -4.33
CA ALA A 55 5.70 3.34 -4.10
C ALA A 55 6.78 2.94 -5.10
N TRP A 56 7.50 3.94 -5.59
CA TRP A 56 8.61 3.72 -6.53
C TRP A 56 9.90 3.66 -5.72
N LEU A 57 10.19 2.47 -5.22
CA LEU A 57 11.35 2.21 -4.39
C LEU A 57 12.61 2.03 -5.25
N PRO A 58 13.81 2.05 -4.66
CA PRO A 58 15.05 1.91 -5.47
C PRO A 58 15.10 0.64 -6.32
N GLU A 59 14.52 -0.47 -5.85
CA GLU A 59 14.51 -1.74 -6.60
C GLU A 59 13.38 -1.82 -7.60
N GLY A 60 12.42 -0.91 -7.56
CA GLY A 60 11.28 -0.92 -8.47
C GLY A 60 9.98 -0.60 -7.77
N ILE A 61 8.90 -0.70 -8.52
CA ILE A 61 7.58 -0.36 -8.03
C ILE A 61 7.07 -1.47 -7.10
N ALA A 62 6.51 -1.06 -5.96
CA ALA A 62 5.96 -1.99 -4.98
C ALA A 62 4.61 -1.50 -4.47
N TYR A 63 3.77 -2.46 -4.09
CA TYR A 63 2.55 -2.16 -3.33
C TYR A 63 2.90 -2.07 -1.85
N VAL A 64 2.33 -1.09 -1.17
CA VAL A 64 2.55 -0.89 0.27
C VAL A 64 1.20 -0.82 0.96
N GLU A 65 0.94 -1.78 1.82
CA GLU A 65 -0.29 -1.86 2.62
C GLU A 65 -0.02 -1.25 3.99
N VAL A 66 -0.87 -0.31 4.40
CA VAL A 66 -0.70 0.38 5.69
C VAL A 66 -1.64 -0.22 6.73
N LYS A 67 -1.09 -0.59 7.88
CA LYS A 67 -1.85 -1.11 9.01
C LYS A 67 -1.41 -0.42 10.29
N THR A 68 -2.32 -0.39 11.28
CA THR A 68 -1.92 -0.01 12.64
C THR A 68 -1.07 -1.12 13.24
N PRO A 69 -0.35 -0.88 14.34
CA PRO A 69 0.48 -1.93 14.97
C PRO A 69 -0.26 -3.21 15.31
N THR A 70 -1.57 -3.13 15.58
CA THR A 70 -2.38 -4.29 15.94
C THR A 70 -3.40 -4.68 14.88
N GLY A 71 -3.48 -3.92 13.78
CA GLY A 71 -4.43 -4.18 12.72
C GLY A 71 -4.10 -5.46 11.95
N LYS A 72 -5.12 -6.11 11.44
CA LYS A 72 -4.96 -7.35 10.67
C LYS A 72 -5.46 -7.14 9.25
N GLN A 73 -4.85 -7.85 8.31
CA GLN A 73 -5.34 -7.84 6.94
C GLN A 73 -6.72 -8.47 6.87
N SER A 74 -7.58 -7.92 6.02
CA SER A 74 -8.85 -8.55 5.68
C SER A 74 -8.59 -9.77 4.78
N PRO A 75 -9.57 -10.68 4.65
CA PRO A 75 -9.43 -11.78 3.68
C PRO A 75 -9.15 -11.31 2.26
N ALA A 76 -9.76 -10.20 1.83
CA ALA A 76 -9.51 -9.64 0.50
C ALA A 76 -8.07 -9.16 0.37
N GLN A 77 -7.53 -8.53 1.40
CA GLN A 77 -6.14 -8.07 1.40
C GLN A 77 -5.16 -9.24 1.37
N GLU A 78 -5.46 -10.31 2.10
CA GLU A 78 -4.63 -11.51 2.09
C GLU A 78 -4.62 -12.15 0.70
N ARG A 79 -5.76 -12.18 0.02
CA ARG A 79 -5.85 -12.71 -1.35
C ARG A 79 -5.05 -11.85 -2.32
N PHE A 80 -5.11 -10.53 -2.17
CA PHE A 80 -4.32 -9.65 -3.02
C PHE A 80 -2.83 -9.85 -2.81
N GLN A 81 -2.40 -9.98 -1.56
CA GLN A 81 -1.00 -10.28 -1.26
C GLN A 81 -0.56 -11.59 -1.90
N ALA A 82 -1.38 -12.63 -1.77
CA ALA A 82 -1.06 -13.94 -2.36
C ALA A 82 -0.93 -13.83 -3.88
N ARG A 83 -1.76 -13.01 -4.51
CA ARG A 83 -1.67 -12.77 -5.95
C ARG A 83 -0.37 -12.08 -6.31
N CYS A 84 0.02 -11.06 -5.55
CA CYS A 84 1.30 -10.40 -5.77
C CYS A 84 2.46 -11.38 -5.68
N VAL A 85 2.46 -12.22 -4.65
CA VAL A 85 3.50 -13.24 -4.48
C VAL A 85 3.56 -14.17 -5.69
N SER A 86 2.40 -14.63 -6.15
CA SER A 86 2.37 -15.58 -7.28
C SER A 86 2.86 -14.98 -8.59
N TYR A 87 2.74 -13.67 -8.78
CA TYR A 87 3.22 -12.98 -9.97
C TYR A 87 4.59 -12.33 -9.79
N GLY A 88 5.20 -12.47 -8.62
CA GLY A 88 6.49 -11.83 -8.37
C GLY A 88 6.40 -10.31 -8.22
N VAL A 89 5.24 -9.79 -7.85
CA VAL A 89 5.05 -8.36 -7.64
C VAL A 89 5.40 -8.01 -6.20
N PRO A 90 6.32 -7.06 -5.97
CA PRO A 90 6.68 -6.66 -4.61
C PRO A 90 5.48 -6.12 -3.83
N TYR A 91 5.32 -6.59 -2.60
CA TYR A 91 4.22 -6.23 -1.73
C TYR A 91 4.73 -6.21 -0.29
N TYR A 92 4.41 -5.15 0.43
CA TYR A 92 4.87 -4.99 1.81
C TYR A 92 3.74 -4.50 2.71
N VAL A 93 3.67 -5.02 3.92
CA VAL A 93 2.78 -4.49 4.96
C VAL A 93 3.65 -3.65 5.88
N VAL A 94 3.26 -2.40 6.08
CA VAL A 94 3.98 -1.47 6.95
C VAL A 94 3.05 -0.97 8.04
N ARG A 95 3.57 -0.81 9.25
CA ARG A 95 2.78 -0.43 10.41
C ARG A 95 3.23 0.89 11.02
N SER A 96 4.23 1.51 10.42
CA SER A 96 4.80 2.77 10.90
C SER A 96 5.60 3.43 9.80
N VAL A 97 5.92 4.70 10.00
CA VAL A 97 6.83 5.40 9.10
C VAL A 97 8.20 4.70 9.09
N SER A 98 8.66 4.23 10.25
CA SER A 98 9.92 3.52 10.33
C SER A 98 9.94 2.27 9.45
N ASP A 99 8.87 1.48 9.47
CA ASP A 99 8.75 0.32 8.60
C ASP A 99 8.84 0.71 7.12
N ALA A 100 8.13 1.77 6.75
CA ALA A 100 8.09 2.23 5.37
C ALA A 100 9.48 2.73 4.91
N MET A 101 10.16 3.47 5.77
CA MET A 101 11.49 3.98 5.44
C MET A 101 12.53 2.87 5.37
N ALA A 102 12.36 1.81 6.15
CA ALA A 102 13.26 0.66 6.12
C ALA A 102 13.29 -0.01 4.75
N LEU A 103 12.19 0.03 4.01
CA LEU A 103 12.14 -0.53 2.65
C LEU A 103 13.12 0.16 1.72
N ILE A 104 13.28 1.48 1.86
CA ILE A 104 14.23 2.24 1.06
C ILE A 104 15.65 1.86 1.41
N HIS A 105 15.96 1.83 2.70
CA HIS A 105 17.31 1.56 3.18
C HIS A 105 17.74 0.12 2.91
N ALA A 106 16.86 -0.85 3.11
CA ALA A 106 17.16 -2.25 2.87
C ALA A 106 17.52 -2.49 1.41
N GLN A 107 16.72 -1.93 0.48
CA GLN A 107 16.97 -2.10 -0.94
C GLN A 107 18.25 -1.39 -1.38
N THR A 108 18.49 -0.20 -0.87
CA THR A 108 19.72 0.54 -1.16
C THR A 108 20.95 -0.25 -0.68
N HIS A 109 20.85 -0.85 0.50
CA HIS A 109 21.93 -1.66 1.05
C HIS A 109 22.19 -2.88 0.16
N GLU A 110 21.17 -3.58 -0.25
CA GLU A 110 21.30 -4.74 -1.14
C GLU A 110 21.97 -4.36 -2.45
N LYS A 111 21.63 -3.22 -3.02
CA LYS A 111 22.26 -2.74 -4.24
C LYS A 111 23.73 -2.44 -4.06
N ALA A 112 24.12 -1.98 -2.89
CA ALA A 112 25.49 -1.64 -2.61
C ALA A 112 26.39 -2.88 -2.50
N LEU A 113 25.80 -4.02 -2.22
CA LEU A 113 26.55 -5.26 -2.14
C LEU A 113 26.85 -5.84 -3.51
#